data_6d66c278b09a7eccc909c77bdfa586a1
#
_entry.id   6d66c278b09a7eccc909c77bdfa586a1
#
_cell.length_a   1.000
_cell.length_b   1.000
_cell.length_c   1.000
_cell.angle_alpha   90.00
_cell.angle_beta   90.00
_cell.angle_gamma   90.00
#
_symmetry.space_group_name_H-M   'P 1'
#
loop_
_entity.id
_entity.type
_entity.pdbx_description
1 polymer ?
#
loop_
_entity_poly.entity_id
_entity_poly.type
_entity_poly.pdbx_seq_one_letter_code
_entity_poly.pdbx_strand_id
1 'polypeptide(L)'
;AFAAISALAISFLQMRQSNRQALFSRRLNLWLTTEKLMDVYSENAKHLKPSDEVQLANDLSFSWLTNTTSLQEIGPAISNVLDGEWQLKLHLKLDEMRSQASEARYIFKGNSGLAICHFLDAYQKLLFKMYQHQILIKTMSDMAQEHHLSLKEACADVHEEECREELFAAQDALSAAYRELSTRKIRGKIKRQMRLVNTPKDIVDTFLS
;
A
#
# COMPACT_ATOMS: atom_id res chain seq x y z
N ALA A 1 -42.72 33.39 -0.36
CA ALA A 1 -42.58 31.93 -0.54
C ALA A 1 -41.53 31.57 -1.61
N PHE A 2 -41.55 32.15 -2.80
CA PHE A 2 -40.60 31.83 -3.90
C PHE A 2 -39.12 32.05 -3.52
N ALA A 3 -38.79 33.18 -2.89
CA ALA A 3 -37.41 33.48 -2.46
C ALA A 3 -36.84 32.48 -1.47
N ALA A 4 -37.66 31.96 -0.54
CA ALA A 4 -37.23 30.96 0.45
C ALA A 4 -36.93 29.60 -0.24
N ILE A 5 -37.74 29.19 -1.22
CA ILE A 5 -37.52 27.95 -1.97
C ILE A 5 -36.25 28.05 -2.83
N SER A 6 -36.02 29.20 -3.47
CA SER A 6 -34.81 29.45 -4.25
C SER A 6 -33.55 29.45 -3.38
N ALA A 7 -33.58 30.06 -2.17
CA ALA A 7 -32.46 30.06 -1.23
C ALA A 7 -32.14 28.64 -0.73
N LEU A 8 -33.16 27.84 -0.45
CA LEU A 8 -32.99 26.44 -0.05
C LEU A 8 -32.35 25.59 -1.16
N ALA A 9 -32.78 25.74 -2.39
CA ALA A 9 -32.21 25.06 -3.57
C ALA A 9 -30.73 25.43 -3.78
N ILE A 10 -30.40 26.74 -3.67
CA ILE A 10 -29.02 27.21 -3.81
C ILE A 10 -28.14 26.64 -2.67
N SER A 11 -28.62 26.69 -1.43
CA SER A 11 -27.89 26.14 -0.28
C SER A 11 -27.63 24.65 -0.43
N PHE A 12 -28.60 23.88 -0.93
CA PHE A 12 -28.41 22.44 -1.21
C PHE A 12 -27.39 22.19 -2.30
N LEU A 13 -27.38 22.96 -3.38
CA LEU A 13 -26.41 22.88 -4.46
C LEU A 13 -24.99 23.23 -3.95
N GLN A 14 -24.86 24.27 -3.15
CA GLN A 14 -23.58 24.66 -2.54
C GLN A 14 -23.03 23.57 -1.60
N MET A 15 -23.87 23.00 -0.76
CA MET A 15 -23.49 21.90 0.13
C MET A 15 -23.04 20.68 -0.67
N ARG A 16 -23.77 20.32 -1.74
CA ARG A 16 -23.40 19.22 -2.64
C ARG A 16 -22.05 19.48 -3.34
N GLN A 17 -21.81 20.70 -3.78
CA GLN A 17 -20.54 21.09 -4.40
C GLN A 17 -19.38 21.05 -3.41
N SER A 18 -19.56 21.57 -2.20
CA SER A 18 -18.55 21.52 -1.12
C SER A 18 -18.17 20.08 -0.78
N ASN A 19 -19.15 19.20 -0.59
CA ASN A 19 -18.90 17.78 -0.33
C ASN A 19 -18.14 17.09 -1.49
N ARG A 20 -18.43 17.46 -2.74
CA ARG A 20 -17.70 16.94 -3.90
C ARG A 20 -16.25 17.42 -3.94
N GLN A 21 -16.00 18.68 -3.60
CA GLN A 21 -14.64 19.23 -3.53
C GLN A 21 -13.82 18.56 -2.41
N ALA A 22 -14.41 18.38 -1.23
CA ALA A 22 -13.76 17.70 -0.11
C ALA A 22 -13.40 16.24 -0.48
N LEU A 23 -14.33 15.49 -1.07
CA LEU A 23 -14.07 14.13 -1.53
C LEU A 23 -13.03 14.07 -2.67
N PHE A 24 -13.01 15.07 -3.56
CA PHE A 24 -12.03 15.14 -4.63
C PHE A 24 -10.61 15.25 -4.09
N SER A 25 -10.35 16.16 -3.16
CA SER A 25 -9.01 16.34 -2.58
C SER A 25 -8.54 15.07 -1.88
N ARG A 26 -9.39 14.41 -1.11
CA ARG A 26 -9.06 13.15 -0.44
C ARG A 26 -8.76 12.04 -1.43
N ARG A 27 -9.59 11.88 -2.47
CA ARG A 27 -9.36 10.89 -3.53
C ARG A 27 -8.06 11.14 -4.29
N LEU A 28 -7.80 12.42 -4.63
CA LEU A 28 -6.60 12.79 -5.36
C LEU A 28 -5.34 12.48 -4.55
N ASN A 29 -5.30 12.87 -3.28
CA ASN A 29 -4.14 12.62 -2.42
C ASN A 29 -3.89 11.12 -2.25
N LEU A 30 -4.93 10.34 -1.96
CA LEU A 30 -4.80 8.90 -1.82
C LEU A 30 -4.37 8.22 -3.12
N TRP A 31 -4.92 8.65 -4.25
CA TRP A 31 -4.52 8.13 -5.56
C TRP A 31 -3.07 8.46 -5.91
N LEU A 32 -2.62 9.70 -5.68
CA LEU A 32 -1.22 10.09 -5.95
C LEU A 32 -0.23 9.31 -5.09
N THR A 33 -0.55 9.06 -3.81
CA THR A 33 0.26 8.18 -2.95
C THR A 33 0.28 6.76 -3.50
N THR A 34 -0.88 6.22 -3.85
CA THR A 34 -0.98 4.87 -4.42
C THR A 34 -0.21 4.75 -5.75
N GLU A 35 -0.32 5.74 -6.64
CA GLU A 35 0.36 5.75 -7.94
C GLU A 35 1.88 5.77 -7.78
N LYS A 36 2.41 6.58 -6.85
CA LYS A 36 3.84 6.58 -6.51
C LYS A 36 4.34 5.20 -6.03
N LEU A 37 3.58 4.53 -5.17
CA LEU A 37 3.92 3.18 -4.71
C LEU A 37 3.85 2.16 -5.84
N MET A 38 2.89 2.31 -6.76
CA MET A 38 2.80 1.47 -7.96
C MET A 38 4.01 1.65 -8.87
N ASP A 39 4.48 2.88 -9.06
CA ASP A 39 5.64 3.19 -9.89
C ASP A 39 6.90 2.56 -9.28
N VAL A 40 7.15 2.78 -7.99
CA VAL A 40 8.28 2.14 -7.27
C VAL A 40 8.22 0.62 -7.35
N TYR A 41 7.05 0.03 -7.13
CA TYR A 41 6.90 -1.42 -7.28
C TYR A 41 7.21 -1.88 -8.70
N SER A 42 6.69 -1.20 -9.72
CA SER A 42 6.89 -1.59 -11.12
C SER A 42 8.34 -1.52 -11.57
N GLU A 43 9.09 -0.54 -11.09
CA GLU A 43 10.52 -0.38 -11.35
C GLU A 43 11.35 -1.50 -10.72
N ASN A 44 10.94 -1.96 -9.54
CA ASN A 44 11.71 -2.92 -8.75
C ASN A 44 11.17 -4.36 -8.79
N ALA A 45 9.99 -4.60 -9.37
CA ALA A 45 9.31 -5.90 -9.37
C ALA A 45 10.16 -7.07 -9.91
N LYS A 46 11.04 -6.81 -10.87
CA LYS A 46 11.95 -7.81 -11.43
C LYS A 46 13.03 -8.28 -10.45
N HIS A 47 13.38 -7.42 -9.48
CA HIS A 47 14.41 -7.69 -8.47
C HIS A 47 13.82 -8.33 -7.21
N LEU A 48 12.49 -8.30 -7.06
CA LEU A 48 11.78 -8.92 -5.94
C LEU A 48 11.51 -10.41 -6.17
N LYS A 49 11.69 -10.91 -7.40
CA LYS A 49 11.49 -12.33 -7.66
C LYS A 49 12.70 -13.11 -7.14
N PRO A 50 12.49 -14.12 -6.28
CA PRO A 50 13.57 -15.01 -5.90
C PRO A 50 14.06 -15.74 -7.18
N SER A 51 15.35 -15.66 -7.47
CA SER A 51 15.99 -16.68 -8.27
C SER A 51 16.32 -17.84 -7.32
N ASP A 52 16.15 -19.06 -7.75
CA ASP A 52 16.33 -20.28 -6.94
C ASP A 52 17.70 -20.40 -6.23
N GLU A 53 18.64 -19.52 -6.50
CA GLU A 53 20.01 -19.53 -5.99
C GLU A 53 20.43 -18.29 -5.19
N VAL A 54 19.59 -17.23 -5.09
CA VAL A 54 19.99 -15.98 -4.44
C VAL A 54 19.32 -15.85 -3.08
N GLN A 55 20.15 -15.78 -2.02
CA GLN A 55 19.70 -15.29 -0.71
C GLN A 55 18.90 -14.01 -0.88
N LEU A 56 17.69 -13.97 -0.33
CA LEU A 56 16.85 -12.77 -0.31
C LEU A 56 17.61 -11.64 0.39
N ALA A 57 18.08 -10.69 -0.38
CA ALA A 57 18.62 -9.44 0.13
C ALA A 57 17.44 -8.56 0.57
N ASN A 58 16.84 -8.87 1.73
CA ASN A 58 15.66 -8.15 2.24
C ASN A 58 15.93 -6.68 2.49
N ASP A 59 17.13 -6.33 2.97
CA ASP A 59 17.57 -4.99 3.22
C ASP A 59 17.55 -4.13 1.95
N LEU A 60 18.10 -4.67 0.85
CA LEU A 60 18.12 -4.01 -0.44
C LEU A 60 16.72 -3.88 -1.02
N SER A 61 15.94 -4.97 -1.01
CA SER A 61 14.56 -4.98 -1.52
C SER A 61 13.65 -4.07 -0.72
N PHE A 62 13.78 -4.03 0.60
CA PHE A 62 13.06 -3.10 1.47
C PHE A 62 13.43 -1.66 1.17
N SER A 63 14.72 -1.36 1.02
CA SER A 63 15.21 -0.02 0.69
C SER A 63 14.66 0.46 -0.66
N TRP A 64 14.58 -0.41 -1.67
CA TRP A 64 13.96 -0.07 -2.95
C TRP A 64 12.48 0.23 -2.82
N LEU A 65 11.72 -0.59 -2.07
CA LEU A 65 10.28 -0.38 -1.89
C LEU A 65 9.97 0.83 -1.01
N THR A 66 10.88 1.24 -0.13
CA THR A 66 10.69 2.43 0.73
C THR A 66 11.28 3.72 0.13
N ASN A 67 11.90 3.66 -1.05
CA ASN A 67 12.48 4.82 -1.73
C ASN A 67 11.41 5.75 -2.33
N THR A 68 10.54 6.27 -1.48
CA THR A 68 9.53 7.29 -1.82
C THR A 68 9.50 8.34 -0.73
N THR A 69 9.07 9.56 -1.09
CA THR A 69 8.91 10.65 -0.10
C THR A 69 7.97 10.29 1.06
N SER A 70 7.07 9.34 0.86
CA SER A 70 6.12 8.89 1.88
C SER A 70 6.65 7.78 2.78
N LEU A 71 7.68 7.02 2.34
CA LEU A 71 8.20 5.85 3.06
C LEU A 71 9.68 5.94 3.40
N GLN A 72 10.44 6.92 2.87
CA GLN A 72 11.88 7.03 3.09
C GLN A 72 12.27 7.11 4.58
N GLU A 73 11.39 7.63 5.42
CA GLU A 73 11.61 7.74 6.85
C GLU A 73 11.72 6.40 7.57
N ILE A 74 11.13 5.33 6.99
CA ILE A 74 11.20 3.96 7.55
C ILE A 74 12.27 3.10 6.86
N GLY A 75 12.93 3.59 5.82
CA GLY A 75 14.00 2.86 5.13
C GLY A 75 15.07 2.30 6.07
N PRO A 76 15.59 3.08 7.03
CA PRO A 76 16.61 2.59 7.98
C PRO A 76 16.12 1.50 8.95
N ALA A 77 14.82 1.27 9.09
CA ALA A 77 14.30 0.27 10.02
C ALA A 77 14.79 -1.15 9.71
N ILE A 78 15.02 -1.48 8.42
CA ILE A 78 15.48 -2.81 8.02
C ILE A 78 16.93 -3.11 8.47
N SER A 79 17.77 -2.09 8.57
CA SER A 79 19.15 -2.22 9.05
C SER A 79 19.26 -2.13 10.58
N ASN A 80 18.22 -1.61 11.24
CA ASN A 80 18.13 -1.37 12.67
C ASN A 80 16.96 -2.14 13.30
N VAL A 81 16.79 -3.41 12.93
CA VAL A 81 15.59 -4.22 13.24
C VAL A 81 15.31 -4.44 14.74
N LEU A 82 16.32 -4.32 15.60
CA LEU A 82 16.15 -4.47 17.06
C LEU A 82 16.15 -3.12 17.81
N ASP A 83 16.21 -2.01 17.09
CA ASP A 83 16.13 -0.68 17.67
C ASP A 83 14.68 -0.26 17.84
N GLY A 84 14.27 -0.01 19.10
CA GLY A 84 12.88 0.31 19.44
C GLY A 84 12.35 1.60 18.80
N GLU A 85 13.20 2.60 18.52
CA GLU A 85 12.79 3.83 17.85
C GLU A 85 12.40 3.55 16.40
N TRP A 86 13.23 2.80 15.66
CA TRP A 86 12.95 2.43 14.28
C TRP A 86 11.78 1.48 14.15
N GLN A 87 11.64 0.55 15.11
CA GLN A 87 10.48 -0.32 15.19
C GLN A 87 9.19 0.46 15.35
N LEU A 88 9.16 1.43 16.27
CA LEU A 88 7.98 2.28 16.46
C LEU A 88 7.64 3.08 15.21
N LYS A 89 8.62 3.73 14.56
CA LYS A 89 8.42 4.47 13.31
C LYS A 89 7.83 3.59 12.22
N LEU A 90 8.37 2.37 12.06
CA LEU A 90 7.86 1.41 11.09
C LEU A 90 6.39 1.06 11.39
N HIS A 91 6.06 0.68 12.63
CA HIS A 91 4.68 0.31 12.99
C HIS A 91 3.69 1.46 12.75
N LEU A 92 4.03 2.68 13.16
CA LEU A 92 3.19 3.85 12.92
C LEU A 92 2.93 4.07 11.42
N LYS A 93 3.95 3.90 10.59
CA LYS A 93 3.82 4.05 9.14
C LYS A 93 2.99 2.95 8.49
N LEU A 94 3.17 1.71 8.94
CA LEU A 94 2.36 0.59 8.46
C LEU A 94 0.89 0.74 8.86
N ASP A 95 0.60 1.27 10.05
CA ASP A 95 -0.77 1.57 10.49
C ASP A 95 -1.39 2.73 9.71
N GLU A 96 -0.61 3.76 9.36
CA GLU A 96 -1.05 4.82 8.44
C GLU A 96 -1.45 4.23 7.07
N MET A 97 -0.62 3.36 6.48
CA MET A 97 -0.93 2.70 5.21
C MET A 97 -2.19 1.84 5.30
N ARG A 98 -2.39 1.12 6.40
CA ARG A 98 -3.59 0.32 6.66
C ARG A 98 -4.84 1.21 6.77
N SER A 99 -4.71 2.36 7.42
CA SER A 99 -5.77 3.37 7.50
C SER A 99 -6.13 3.91 6.10
N GLN A 100 -5.14 4.24 5.28
CA GLN A 100 -5.32 4.67 3.89
C GLN A 100 -5.98 3.58 3.04
N ALA A 101 -5.58 2.32 3.19
CA ALA A 101 -6.23 1.19 2.53
C ALA A 101 -7.71 1.08 2.90
N SER A 102 -8.03 1.24 4.17
CA SER A 102 -9.41 1.24 4.65
C SER A 102 -10.19 2.43 4.12
N GLU A 103 -9.61 3.64 4.14
CA GLU A 103 -10.23 4.87 3.59
C GLU A 103 -10.60 4.70 2.12
N ALA A 104 -9.76 4.03 1.31
CA ALA A 104 -10.01 3.80 -0.11
C ALA A 104 -11.39 3.16 -0.37
N ARG A 105 -11.81 2.23 0.49
CA ARG A 105 -13.12 1.55 0.38
C ARG A 105 -14.30 2.50 0.51
N TYR A 106 -14.15 3.55 1.31
CA TYR A 106 -15.23 4.51 1.58
C TYR A 106 -15.27 5.67 0.59
N ILE A 107 -14.09 6.15 0.17
CA ILE A 107 -14.04 7.33 -0.71
C ILE A 107 -14.13 7.00 -2.19
N PHE A 108 -13.71 5.79 -2.63
CA PHE A 108 -13.89 5.32 -4.00
C PHE A 108 -15.04 4.32 -4.08
N LYS A 109 -15.84 4.41 -5.14
CA LYS A 109 -17.00 3.54 -5.34
C LYS A 109 -16.64 2.20 -5.97
N GLY A 110 -17.24 1.13 -5.48
CA GLY A 110 -17.18 -0.21 -6.05
C GLY A 110 -15.76 -0.77 -6.14
N ASN A 111 -15.47 -1.53 -7.17
CA ASN A 111 -14.20 -2.24 -7.34
C ASN A 111 -12.95 -1.33 -7.39
N SER A 112 -13.12 -0.03 -7.62
CA SER A 112 -11.99 0.90 -7.61
C SER A 112 -11.42 1.08 -6.20
N GLY A 113 -12.28 1.23 -5.20
CA GLY A 113 -11.86 1.34 -3.81
C GLY A 113 -11.26 0.03 -3.28
N LEU A 114 -11.85 -1.10 -3.67
CA LEU A 114 -11.33 -2.43 -3.30
C LEU A 114 -9.94 -2.67 -3.90
N ALA A 115 -9.73 -2.35 -5.17
CA ALA A 115 -8.43 -2.56 -5.82
C ALA A 115 -7.33 -1.69 -5.21
N ILE A 116 -7.62 -0.42 -4.87
CA ILE A 116 -6.67 0.44 -4.14
C ILE A 116 -6.38 -0.14 -2.75
N CYS A 117 -7.43 -0.54 -2.03
CA CYS A 117 -7.30 -1.15 -0.72
C CYS A 117 -6.41 -2.40 -0.76
N HIS A 118 -6.69 -3.34 -1.69
CA HIS A 118 -5.91 -4.58 -1.82
C HIS A 118 -4.43 -4.29 -2.11
N PHE A 119 -4.15 -3.30 -2.96
CA PHE A 119 -2.77 -2.94 -3.28
C PHE A 119 -2.03 -2.34 -2.07
N LEU A 120 -2.62 -1.37 -1.37
CA LEU A 120 -2.00 -0.75 -0.20
C LEU A 120 -1.82 -1.75 0.95
N ASP A 121 -2.80 -2.61 1.18
CA ASP A 121 -2.75 -3.66 2.20
C ASP A 121 -1.67 -4.71 1.89
N ALA A 122 -1.59 -5.15 0.64
CA ALA A 122 -0.54 -6.07 0.20
C ALA A 122 0.86 -5.45 0.28
N TYR A 123 1.00 -4.16 -0.07
CA TYR A 123 2.26 -3.43 0.02
C TYR A 123 2.74 -3.34 1.48
N GLN A 124 1.86 -2.92 2.38
CA GLN A 124 2.11 -2.84 3.81
C GLN A 124 2.50 -4.22 4.39
N LYS A 125 1.77 -5.27 4.02
CA LYS A 125 2.05 -6.65 4.46
C LYS A 125 3.42 -7.13 4.00
N LEU A 126 3.80 -6.84 2.75
CA LEU A 126 5.12 -7.20 2.24
C LEU A 126 6.24 -6.52 3.03
N LEU A 127 6.15 -5.20 3.26
CA LEU A 127 7.15 -4.49 4.06
C LEU A 127 7.27 -5.08 5.47
N PHE A 128 6.15 -5.42 6.09
CA PHE A 128 6.15 -6.03 7.41
C PHE A 128 6.78 -7.43 7.41
N LYS A 129 6.49 -8.26 6.40
CA LYS A 129 7.09 -9.60 6.27
C LYS A 129 8.60 -9.53 5.99
N MET A 130 9.06 -8.57 5.19
CA MET A 130 10.49 -8.33 5.01
C MET A 130 11.17 -7.96 6.32
N TYR A 131 10.55 -7.09 7.11
CA TYR A 131 11.07 -6.68 8.41
C TYR A 131 11.13 -7.87 9.39
N GLN A 132 10.07 -8.68 9.47
CA GLN A 132 10.05 -9.89 10.32
C GLN A 132 11.15 -10.88 9.91
N HIS A 133 11.30 -11.14 8.62
CA HIS A 133 12.33 -12.03 8.11
C HIS A 133 13.75 -11.50 8.38
N GLN A 134 13.96 -10.19 8.35
CA GLN A 134 15.24 -9.59 8.67
C GLN A 134 15.60 -9.73 10.16
N ILE A 135 14.62 -9.60 11.07
CA ILE A 135 14.81 -9.91 12.50
C ILE A 135 15.30 -11.37 12.65
N LEU A 136 14.63 -12.28 11.94
CA LEU A 136 14.97 -13.70 11.99
C LEU A 136 16.41 -13.96 11.52
N ILE A 137 16.80 -13.41 10.36
CA ILE A 137 18.17 -13.52 9.81
C ILE A 137 19.20 -13.00 10.84
N LYS A 138 18.92 -11.87 11.47
CA LYS A 138 19.81 -11.31 12.48
C LYS A 138 19.92 -12.23 13.70
N THR A 139 18.78 -12.71 14.21
CA THR A 139 18.76 -13.65 15.36
C THR A 139 19.54 -14.92 15.04
N MET A 140 19.37 -15.48 13.84
CA MET A 140 20.14 -16.66 13.39
C MET A 140 21.64 -16.39 13.33
N SER A 141 22.03 -15.22 12.83
CA SER A 141 23.44 -14.82 12.77
C SER A 141 24.04 -14.69 14.16
N ASP A 142 23.32 -14.07 15.10
CA ASP A 142 23.75 -13.90 16.48
C ASP A 142 23.87 -15.27 17.19
N MET A 143 22.89 -16.17 17.04
CA MET A 143 22.92 -17.54 17.58
C MET A 143 24.06 -18.37 16.99
N ALA A 144 24.30 -18.29 15.68
CA ALA A 144 25.38 -19.01 15.02
C ALA A 144 26.77 -18.59 15.57
N GLN A 145 26.94 -17.28 15.84
CA GLN A 145 28.15 -16.74 16.42
C GLN A 145 28.32 -17.18 17.89
N GLU A 146 27.26 -17.13 18.70
CA GLU A 146 27.29 -17.37 20.14
C GLU A 146 27.47 -18.87 20.49
N HIS A 147 26.83 -19.74 19.68
CA HIS A 147 26.83 -21.18 19.93
C HIS A 147 27.73 -21.97 18.97
N HIS A 148 28.50 -21.32 18.11
CA HIS A 148 29.34 -21.96 17.09
C HIS A 148 28.57 -22.96 16.18
N LEU A 149 27.27 -22.71 15.95
CA LEU A 149 26.42 -23.53 15.12
C LEU A 149 26.69 -23.28 13.65
N SER A 150 26.48 -24.31 12.84
CA SER A 150 26.37 -24.07 11.38
C SER A 150 25.12 -23.29 11.05
N LEU A 151 25.15 -22.50 9.95
CA LEU A 151 24.00 -21.72 9.50
C LEU A 151 22.75 -22.61 9.30
N LYS A 152 22.96 -23.87 8.86
CA LYS A 152 21.87 -24.83 8.64
C LYS A 152 21.20 -25.28 9.94
N GLU A 153 21.95 -25.46 11.01
CA GLU A 153 21.40 -25.78 12.34
C GLU A 153 20.62 -24.59 12.90
N ALA A 154 21.19 -23.36 12.81
CA ALA A 154 20.49 -22.15 13.23
C ALA A 154 19.20 -21.90 12.45
N CYS A 155 19.15 -22.22 11.15
CA CYS A 155 17.92 -22.12 10.33
C CYS A 155 16.82 -23.08 10.82
N ALA A 156 17.17 -24.31 11.16
CA ALA A 156 16.20 -25.30 11.61
C ALA A 156 15.53 -24.93 12.93
N ASP A 157 16.29 -24.32 13.85
CA ASP A 157 15.81 -23.95 15.18
C ASP A 157 14.80 -22.81 15.17
N VAL A 158 14.86 -21.92 14.17
CA VAL A 158 14.05 -20.69 14.14
C VAL A 158 12.93 -20.71 13.08
N HIS A 159 12.65 -21.84 12.44
CA HIS A 159 11.57 -21.99 11.45
C HIS A 159 11.67 -20.98 10.28
N GLU A 160 12.89 -20.74 9.78
CA GLU A 160 13.17 -19.78 8.71
C GLU A 160 12.38 -20.10 7.43
N GLU A 161 12.23 -21.38 7.10
CA GLU A 161 11.51 -21.82 5.92
C GLU A 161 10.05 -21.34 5.88
N GLU A 162 9.34 -21.43 7.01
CA GLU A 162 7.95 -20.96 7.13
C GLU A 162 7.87 -19.44 6.96
N CYS A 163 8.78 -18.70 7.56
CA CYS A 163 8.82 -17.24 7.43
C CYS A 163 9.14 -16.80 6.00
N ARG A 164 9.98 -17.53 5.30
CA ARG A 164 10.32 -17.30 3.88
C ARG A 164 9.13 -17.60 2.95
N GLU A 165 8.38 -18.67 3.21
CA GLU A 165 7.16 -18.98 2.48
C GLU A 165 6.11 -17.87 2.63
N GLU A 166 5.93 -17.36 3.85
CA GLU A 166 5.03 -16.23 4.10
C GLU A 166 5.47 -14.95 3.38
N LEU A 167 6.78 -14.69 3.30
CA LEU A 167 7.33 -13.57 2.55
C LEU A 167 7.04 -13.71 1.05
N PHE A 168 7.23 -14.89 0.47
CA PHE A 168 6.91 -15.15 -0.94
C PHE A 168 5.41 -15.02 -1.21
N ALA A 169 4.57 -15.53 -0.32
CA ALA A 169 3.13 -15.35 -0.44
C ALA A 169 2.72 -13.86 -0.42
N ALA A 170 3.40 -13.04 0.39
CA ALA A 170 3.16 -11.60 0.42
C ALA A 170 3.64 -10.90 -0.87
N GLN A 171 4.74 -11.34 -1.48
CA GLN A 171 5.21 -10.84 -2.78
C GLN A 171 4.21 -11.18 -3.90
N ASP A 172 3.72 -12.41 -3.93
CA ASP A 172 2.71 -12.83 -4.91
C ASP A 172 1.39 -12.07 -4.74
N ALA A 173 0.96 -11.84 -3.49
CA ALA A 173 -0.23 -11.05 -3.20
C ALA A 173 -0.07 -9.60 -3.70
N LEU A 174 1.08 -8.96 -3.50
CA LEU A 174 1.34 -7.62 -4.02
C LEU A 174 1.36 -7.62 -5.56
N SER A 175 1.97 -8.61 -6.18
CA SER A 175 2.00 -8.75 -7.64
C SER A 175 0.58 -8.89 -8.22
N ALA A 176 -0.27 -9.68 -7.58
CA ALA A 176 -1.67 -9.85 -8.00
C ALA A 176 -2.47 -8.55 -7.84
N ALA A 177 -2.34 -7.88 -6.69
CA ALA A 177 -3.01 -6.60 -6.42
C ALA A 177 -2.54 -5.48 -7.36
N TYR A 178 -1.25 -5.42 -7.67
CA TYR A 178 -0.71 -4.49 -8.68
C TYR A 178 -1.31 -4.74 -10.06
N ARG A 179 -1.39 -6.01 -10.50
CA ARG A 179 -2.00 -6.36 -11.79
C ARG A 179 -3.47 -5.98 -11.84
N GLU A 180 -4.25 -6.23 -10.79
CA GLU A 180 -5.65 -5.82 -10.69
C GLU A 180 -5.79 -4.31 -10.84
N LEU A 181 -5.05 -3.53 -10.04
CA LEU A 181 -5.11 -2.07 -10.01
C LEU A 181 -4.61 -1.44 -11.32
N SER A 182 -3.65 -2.06 -12.00
CA SER A 182 -3.08 -1.60 -13.27
C SER A 182 -4.02 -1.78 -14.46
N THR A 183 -5.14 -2.51 -14.32
CA THR A 183 -6.06 -2.74 -15.42
C THR A 183 -6.66 -1.43 -15.92
N ARG A 184 -6.74 -1.30 -17.26
CA ARG A 184 -7.33 -0.10 -17.91
C ARG A 184 -8.75 0.21 -17.41
N LYS A 185 -9.51 -0.84 -17.08
CA LYS A 185 -10.90 -0.72 -16.58
C LYS A 185 -10.93 -0.05 -15.20
N ILE A 186 -10.09 -0.48 -14.25
CA ILE A 186 -10.01 0.07 -12.89
C ILE A 186 -9.46 1.50 -12.92
N ARG A 187 -8.32 1.73 -13.59
CA ARG A 187 -7.74 3.08 -13.75
C ARG A 187 -8.72 4.05 -14.41
N GLY A 188 -9.46 3.62 -15.40
CA GLY A 188 -10.50 4.44 -16.06
C GLY A 188 -11.64 4.83 -15.10
N LYS A 189 -12.07 3.91 -14.21
CA LYS A 189 -13.07 4.19 -13.18
C LYS A 189 -12.54 5.16 -12.11
N ILE A 190 -11.30 5.00 -11.66
CA ILE A 190 -10.65 5.89 -10.69
C ILE A 190 -10.58 7.31 -11.27
N LYS A 191 -10.05 7.47 -12.49
CA LYS A 191 -9.96 8.76 -13.17
C LYS A 191 -11.33 9.44 -13.31
N ARG A 192 -12.40 8.68 -13.58
CA ARG A 192 -13.77 9.21 -13.66
C ARG A 192 -14.25 9.74 -12.30
N GLN A 193 -13.97 9.04 -11.22
CA GLN A 193 -14.35 9.45 -9.86
C GLN A 193 -13.57 10.66 -9.32
N MET A 194 -12.45 10.99 -9.95
CA MET A 194 -11.63 12.19 -9.65
C MET A 194 -11.96 13.40 -10.54
N ARG A 195 -13.00 13.35 -11.36
CA ARG A 195 -13.42 14.52 -12.14
C ARG A 195 -14.33 15.42 -11.31
N LEU A 196 -14.02 16.71 -11.27
CA LEU A 196 -14.87 17.73 -10.61
C LEU A 196 -16.10 18.07 -11.44
N VAL A 197 -15.97 18.00 -12.76
CA VAL A 197 -17.05 18.35 -13.71
C VAL A 197 -17.65 17.07 -14.27
N ASN A 198 -18.96 16.94 -14.15
CA ASN A 198 -19.70 15.88 -14.86
C ASN A 198 -19.73 16.21 -16.34
N THR A 199 -19.32 15.30 -17.19
CA THR A 199 -19.67 15.38 -18.61
C THR A 199 -21.19 15.21 -18.76
N PRO A 200 -21.81 15.73 -19.84
CA PRO A 200 -23.26 15.55 -20.07
C PRO A 200 -23.72 14.09 -19.98
N LYS A 201 -22.85 13.13 -20.34
CA LYS A 201 -23.10 11.69 -20.19
C LYS A 201 -23.23 11.23 -18.74
N ASP A 202 -22.41 11.78 -17.82
CA ASP A 202 -22.47 11.40 -16.40
C ASP A 202 -23.75 11.92 -15.72
N ILE A 203 -24.35 12.98 -16.28
CA ILE A 203 -25.62 13.53 -15.81
C ILE A 203 -26.77 12.58 -16.19
N VAL A 204 -26.80 12.09 -17.42
CA VAL A 204 -27.82 11.16 -17.92
C VAL A 204 -27.80 9.83 -17.15
N ASP A 205 -26.61 9.26 -16.92
CA ASP A 205 -26.46 7.99 -16.19
C ASP A 205 -26.86 8.09 -14.69
N THR A 206 -26.87 9.31 -14.13
CA THR A 206 -27.30 9.55 -12.74
C THR A 206 -28.83 9.64 -12.61
N PHE A 207 -29.52 9.97 -13.68
CA PHE A 207 -30.99 10.05 -13.69
C PHE A 207 -31.65 8.73 -14.12
N LEU A 208 -30.89 7.78 -14.67
CA LEU A 208 -31.38 6.48 -15.13
C LEU A 208 -31.00 5.31 -14.20
N SER A 209 -30.33 5.57 -13.10
CA SER A 209 -29.97 4.60 -12.03
C SER A 209 -30.71 4.92 -10.74
#